data_c0d19ff1f113259b053db9465cca3e3e
#
_entry.id   c0d19ff1f113259b053db9465cca3e3e
#
_cell.length_a   1.000
_cell.length_b   1.000
_cell.length_c   1.000
_cell.angle_alpha   90.00
_cell.angle_beta   90.00
_cell.angle_gamma   90.00
#
_symmetry.space_group_name_H-M   'P 1'
#
loop_
_entity.id
_entity.type
_entity.pdbx_description
1 polymer ?
#
loop_
_entity_poly.entity_id
_entity_poly.type
_entity_poly.pdbx_seq_one_letter_code
_entity_poly.pdbx_strand_id
1 'polypeptide(L)'
;MIEYRPLRVALLGAGSVGSQVARLIIENKDELAARVGAELQLAGVLVRDKRAARNYGIPQELITTEADQLILGADIVIEVMGGIEPARTYILAALNSGSDVITANKALLATHGTELFDVAEQVGAQLYFEAAVAGAIPIIRPLRESLAGDKVKRIMGIVNGSTNFILDRMDSTGSTLEEAMKEATKLGYLEADPVLDVEGYDAAQKAAILASLAFHTEVPLEKVYREGITKVTQAQMAAAKRDGYVIKLLAICEKISADAEHP
;
A
#
# COMPACT_ATOMS: atom_id res chain seq x y z
N MET A 1 -1.16 -36.53 12.67
CA MET A 1 -1.16 -35.15 12.19
C MET A 1 0.27 -34.85 11.72
N ILE A 2 0.44 -34.31 10.55
CA ILE A 2 1.75 -33.81 10.10
C ILE A 2 1.97 -32.49 10.87
N GLU A 3 2.96 -32.48 11.75
CA GLU A 3 3.34 -31.28 12.49
C GLU A 3 4.24 -30.45 11.57
N TYR A 4 3.72 -29.33 11.04
CA TYR A 4 4.51 -28.41 10.25
C TYR A 4 5.40 -27.57 11.20
N ARG A 5 6.65 -27.30 10.78
CA ARG A 5 7.49 -26.37 11.53
C ARG A 5 6.87 -24.98 11.53
N PRO A 6 7.09 -24.18 12.58
CA PRO A 6 6.66 -22.79 12.58
C PRO A 6 7.23 -22.01 11.39
N LEU A 7 6.40 -21.14 10.79
CA LEU A 7 6.84 -20.17 9.79
C LEU A 7 7.39 -18.93 10.49
N ARG A 8 8.63 -18.60 10.23
CA ARG A 8 9.33 -17.45 10.81
C ARG A 8 8.97 -16.18 10.06
N VAL A 9 8.39 -15.21 10.74
CA VAL A 9 7.97 -13.93 10.19
C VAL A 9 8.92 -12.84 10.64
N ALA A 10 9.59 -12.17 9.71
CA ALA A 10 10.34 -10.94 9.95
C ALA A 10 9.47 -9.72 9.63
N LEU A 11 9.39 -8.77 10.56
CA LEU A 11 8.63 -7.53 10.35
C LEU A 11 9.59 -6.34 10.23
N LEU A 12 9.57 -5.66 9.09
CA LEU A 12 10.40 -4.50 8.82
C LEU A 12 9.59 -3.22 9.00
N GLY A 13 9.80 -2.58 10.14
CA GLY A 13 9.10 -1.36 10.55
C GLY A 13 8.12 -1.58 11.70
N ALA A 14 8.20 -0.70 12.71
CA ALA A 14 7.34 -0.67 13.89
C ALA A 14 6.55 0.64 13.99
N GLY A 15 6.10 1.18 12.86
CA GLY A 15 5.20 2.32 12.80
C GLY A 15 3.75 1.93 13.16
N SER A 16 2.78 2.79 12.82
CA SER A 16 1.36 2.55 13.11
C SER A 16 0.85 1.21 12.55
N VAL A 17 1.25 0.86 11.32
CA VAL A 17 0.84 -0.42 10.69
C VAL A 17 1.63 -1.58 11.31
N GLY A 18 2.96 -1.48 11.36
CA GLY A 18 3.81 -2.58 11.82
C GLY A 18 3.53 -2.99 13.27
N SER A 19 3.25 -2.03 14.16
CA SER A 19 2.87 -2.34 15.54
C SER A 19 1.58 -3.15 15.63
N GLN A 20 0.59 -2.85 14.77
CA GLN A 20 -0.67 -3.61 14.72
C GLN A 20 -0.45 -5.01 14.12
N VAL A 21 0.41 -5.13 13.09
CA VAL A 21 0.77 -6.43 12.52
C VAL A 21 1.46 -7.32 13.57
N ALA A 22 2.45 -6.77 14.30
CA ALA A 22 3.12 -7.49 15.38
C ALA A 22 2.12 -7.95 16.44
N ARG A 23 1.23 -7.06 16.88
CA ARG A 23 0.18 -7.37 17.85
C ARG A 23 -0.71 -8.50 17.36
N LEU A 24 -1.20 -8.44 16.13
CA LEU A 24 -2.07 -9.47 15.56
C LEU A 24 -1.39 -10.84 15.53
N ILE A 25 -0.12 -10.90 15.13
CA ILE A 25 0.63 -12.17 15.10
C ILE A 25 0.78 -12.75 16.52
N ILE A 26 1.04 -11.89 17.52
CA ILE A 26 1.25 -12.33 18.91
C ILE A 26 -0.06 -12.72 19.59
N GLU A 27 -1.10 -11.86 19.48
CA GLU A 27 -2.35 -12.04 20.22
C GLU A 27 -3.26 -13.09 19.58
N ASN A 28 -3.24 -13.24 18.24
CA ASN A 28 -4.13 -14.15 17.50
C ASN A 28 -3.40 -15.38 16.98
N LYS A 29 -2.32 -15.79 17.66
CA LYS A 29 -1.44 -16.90 17.26
C LYS A 29 -2.21 -18.17 16.89
N ASP A 30 -3.10 -18.62 17.76
CA ASP A 30 -3.84 -19.88 17.57
C ASP A 30 -4.84 -19.80 16.42
N GLU A 31 -5.52 -18.66 16.27
CA GLU A 31 -6.47 -18.44 15.17
C GLU A 31 -5.74 -18.40 13.83
N LEU A 32 -4.61 -17.68 13.76
CA LEU A 32 -3.79 -17.59 12.56
C LEU A 32 -3.21 -18.98 12.19
N ALA A 33 -2.72 -19.74 13.17
CA ALA A 33 -2.20 -21.08 12.95
C ALA A 33 -3.29 -22.03 12.41
N ALA A 34 -4.51 -21.93 12.92
CA ALA A 34 -5.64 -22.73 12.44
C ALA A 34 -6.01 -22.39 10.97
N ARG A 35 -5.90 -21.12 10.57
CA ARG A 35 -6.20 -20.68 9.21
C ARG A 35 -5.09 -21.00 8.21
N VAL A 36 -3.84 -20.86 8.61
CA VAL A 36 -2.66 -21.08 7.75
C VAL A 36 -2.26 -22.56 7.69
N GLY A 37 -2.59 -23.32 8.72
CA GLY A 37 -2.16 -24.73 8.89
C GLY A 37 -0.75 -24.86 9.47
N ALA A 38 -0.11 -23.74 9.86
CA ALA A 38 1.19 -23.71 10.53
C ALA A 38 1.25 -22.53 11.51
N GLU A 39 2.03 -22.68 12.58
CA GLU A 39 2.26 -21.58 13.51
C GLU A 39 3.03 -20.44 12.82
N LEU A 40 2.58 -19.19 13.03
CA LEU A 40 3.33 -17.99 12.60
C LEU A 40 4.13 -17.49 13.80
N GLN A 41 5.45 -17.57 13.71
CA GLN A 41 6.36 -17.09 14.76
C GLN A 41 6.97 -15.75 14.35
N LEU A 42 6.65 -14.67 15.08
CA LEU A 42 7.34 -13.39 14.89
C LEU A 42 8.79 -13.52 15.34
N ALA A 43 9.72 -13.60 14.37
CA ALA A 43 11.16 -13.79 14.61
C ALA A 43 11.84 -12.51 15.10
N GLY A 44 11.30 -11.36 14.71
CA GLY A 44 11.78 -10.06 15.17
C GLY A 44 11.13 -8.91 14.41
N VAL A 45 11.35 -7.71 14.92
CA VAL A 45 10.84 -6.45 14.37
C VAL A 45 12.00 -5.48 14.16
N LEU A 46 12.29 -5.15 12.91
CA LEU A 46 13.35 -4.22 12.56
C LEU A 46 12.93 -2.78 12.85
N VAL A 47 13.77 -2.05 13.55
CA VAL A 47 13.62 -0.61 13.79
C VAL A 47 14.92 0.12 13.51
N ARG A 48 14.86 1.41 13.22
CA ARG A 48 16.05 2.26 13.04
C ARG A 48 16.80 2.52 14.34
N ASP A 49 16.07 2.67 15.44
CA ASP A 49 16.62 2.97 16.75
C ASP A 49 15.81 2.26 17.84
N LYS A 50 16.45 1.35 18.56
CA LYS A 50 15.86 0.65 19.71
C LYS A 50 15.48 1.58 20.85
N ARG A 51 16.15 2.74 20.97
CA ARG A 51 15.94 3.71 22.05
C ARG A 51 14.75 4.65 21.79
N ALA A 52 14.33 4.75 20.55
CA ALA A 52 13.11 5.46 20.23
C ALA A 52 11.95 4.72 20.89
N ALA A 53 11.77 4.96 22.19
CA ALA A 53 10.86 4.28 23.12
C ALA A 53 9.45 4.22 22.50
N ARG A 54 9.16 3.11 21.86
CA ARG A 54 7.90 2.90 21.16
C ARG A 54 7.12 1.92 21.99
N ASN A 55 6.21 2.47 22.74
CA ASN A 55 5.29 1.66 23.57
C ASN A 55 4.22 1.01 22.67
N TYR A 56 4.68 0.19 21.70
CA TYR A 56 3.78 -0.48 20.75
C TYR A 56 3.29 -1.85 21.22
N GLY A 57 3.57 -2.21 22.48
CA GLY A 57 3.19 -3.53 23.00
C GLY A 57 4.01 -4.69 22.42
N ILE A 58 5.13 -4.38 21.74
CA ILE A 58 6.03 -5.39 21.18
C ILE A 58 7.05 -5.77 22.25
N PRO A 59 7.27 -7.05 22.55
CA PRO A 59 8.32 -7.51 23.46
C PRO A 59 9.70 -6.99 23.03
N GLN A 60 10.49 -6.49 23.99
CA GLN A 60 11.78 -5.84 23.72
C GLN A 60 12.80 -6.79 23.08
N GLU A 61 12.73 -8.07 23.40
CA GLU A 61 13.57 -9.13 22.84
C GLU A 61 13.34 -9.35 21.34
N LEU A 62 12.18 -8.97 20.82
CA LEU A 62 11.87 -9.05 19.39
C LEU A 62 12.36 -7.83 18.61
N ILE A 63 12.76 -6.75 19.28
CA ILE A 63 13.17 -5.52 18.59
C ILE A 63 14.65 -5.60 18.21
N THR A 64 14.93 -5.45 16.92
CA THR A 64 16.30 -5.49 16.38
C THR A 64 16.61 -4.33 15.44
N THR A 65 17.91 -4.05 15.28
CA THR A 65 18.48 -3.16 14.27
C THR A 65 19.26 -3.95 13.21
N GLU A 66 19.36 -5.27 13.36
CA GLU A 66 20.18 -6.17 12.54
C GLU A 66 19.30 -6.75 11.42
N ALA A 67 19.21 -6.02 10.30
CA ALA A 67 18.33 -6.39 9.18
C ALA A 67 18.72 -7.73 8.53
N ASP A 68 20.00 -7.92 8.21
CA ASP A 68 20.49 -9.07 7.48
C ASP A 68 20.21 -10.38 8.21
N GLN A 69 20.49 -10.42 9.51
CA GLN A 69 20.23 -11.61 10.34
C GLN A 69 18.74 -11.93 10.44
N LEU A 70 17.91 -10.88 10.53
CA LEU A 70 16.47 -11.05 10.63
C LEU A 70 15.87 -11.57 9.33
N ILE A 71 16.27 -11.00 8.19
CA ILE A 71 15.76 -11.34 6.86
C ILE A 71 16.18 -12.75 6.46
N LEU A 72 17.49 -13.07 6.56
CA LEU A 72 18.02 -14.38 6.14
C LEU A 72 17.46 -15.56 6.94
N GLY A 73 16.90 -15.32 8.12
CA GLY A 73 16.29 -16.36 8.94
C GLY A 73 14.78 -16.49 8.81
N ALA A 74 14.15 -15.73 7.92
CA ALA A 74 12.70 -15.66 7.78
C ALA A 74 12.16 -16.51 6.63
N ASP A 75 10.94 -17.03 6.80
CA ASP A 75 10.15 -17.64 5.73
C ASP A 75 9.27 -16.58 5.06
N ILE A 76 8.81 -15.60 5.84
CA ILE A 76 7.96 -14.50 5.40
C ILE A 76 8.56 -13.19 5.89
N VAL A 77 8.70 -12.22 5.01
CA VAL A 77 9.14 -10.86 5.35
C VAL A 77 8.00 -9.89 5.09
N ILE A 78 7.60 -9.15 6.12
CA ILE A 78 6.55 -8.12 6.02
C ILE A 78 7.22 -6.74 6.08
N GLU A 79 7.18 -5.99 4.97
CA GLU A 79 7.77 -4.65 4.86
C GLU A 79 6.68 -3.58 4.95
N VAL A 80 6.77 -2.74 5.99
CA VAL A 80 5.87 -1.62 6.26
C VAL A 80 6.65 -0.38 6.74
N MET A 81 7.88 -0.23 6.24
CA MET A 81 8.77 0.90 6.60
C MET A 81 8.45 2.15 5.81
N GLY A 82 8.03 1.97 4.55
CA GLY A 82 7.87 3.05 3.58
C GLY A 82 9.22 3.61 3.06
N GLY A 83 9.14 4.51 2.07
CA GLY A 83 10.31 5.02 1.37
C GLY A 83 10.84 4.04 0.34
N ILE A 84 11.89 4.43 -0.39
CA ILE A 84 12.50 3.57 -1.42
C ILE A 84 13.64 2.75 -0.79
N GLU A 85 14.65 3.42 -0.24
CA GLU A 85 15.75 2.76 0.46
C GLU A 85 15.63 2.99 1.98
N PRO A 86 15.97 2.01 2.78
CA PRO A 86 16.53 0.69 2.46
C PRO A 86 15.48 -0.40 2.15
N ALA A 87 14.19 -0.06 2.02
CA ALA A 87 13.12 -1.04 1.82
C ALA A 87 13.34 -1.90 0.57
N ARG A 88 13.76 -1.28 -0.57
CA ARG A 88 14.09 -2.01 -1.79
C ARG A 88 15.21 -3.03 -1.56
N THR A 89 16.33 -2.60 -0.97
CA THR A 89 17.45 -3.48 -0.66
C THR A 89 17.02 -4.67 0.20
N TYR A 90 16.19 -4.43 1.21
CA TYR A 90 15.73 -5.50 2.12
C TYR A 90 14.73 -6.46 1.46
N ILE A 91 13.81 -5.96 0.63
CA ILE A 91 12.91 -6.83 -0.12
C ILE A 91 13.69 -7.71 -1.10
N LEU A 92 14.64 -7.14 -1.85
CA LEU A 92 15.50 -7.92 -2.75
C LEU A 92 16.30 -8.99 -1.99
N ALA A 93 16.86 -8.67 -0.83
CA ALA A 93 17.54 -9.63 0.02
C ALA A 93 16.61 -10.75 0.49
N ALA A 94 15.38 -10.44 0.90
CA ALA A 94 14.38 -11.40 1.31
C ALA A 94 13.99 -12.35 0.17
N LEU A 95 13.64 -11.80 -0.99
CA LEU A 95 13.30 -12.59 -2.18
C LEU A 95 14.45 -13.52 -2.58
N ASN A 96 15.68 -12.99 -2.68
CA ASN A 96 16.85 -13.77 -3.03
C ASN A 96 17.21 -14.86 -1.99
N SER A 97 16.76 -14.73 -0.75
CA SER A 97 16.89 -15.78 0.26
C SER A 97 15.78 -16.83 0.20
N GLY A 98 14.81 -16.66 -0.69
CA GLY A 98 13.66 -17.55 -0.86
C GLY A 98 12.50 -17.27 0.10
N SER A 99 12.50 -16.11 0.78
CA SER A 99 11.38 -15.69 1.62
C SER A 99 10.25 -15.13 0.78
N ASP A 100 9.02 -15.44 1.14
CA ASP A 100 7.86 -14.70 0.63
C ASP A 100 7.81 -13.30 1.24
N VAL A 101 7.43 -12.31 0.43
CA VAL A 101 7.40 -10.92 0.85
C VAL A 101 5.98 -10.34 0.79
N ILE A 102 5.61 -9.63 1.85
CA ILE A 102 4.39 -8.83 1.91
C ILE A 102 4.78 -7.37 2.10
N THR A 103 4.37 -6.49 1.20
CA THR A 103 4.68 -5.05 1.32
C THR A 103 3.43 -4.18 1.19
N ALA A 104 3.40 -3.07 1.93
CA ALA A 104 2.42 -1.99 1.80
C ALA A 104 3.02 -0.74 1.14
N ASN A 105 4.22 -0.84 0.59
CA ASN A 105 5.03 0.29 0.10
C ASN A 105 4.69 0.65 -1.34
N LYS A 106 3.62 1.43 -1.51
CA LYS A 106 3.14 1.85 -2.83
C LYS A 106 4.17 2.65 -3.64
N ALA A 107 4.98 3.48 -2.97
CA ALA A 107 6.00 4.29 -3.64
C ALA A 107 7.08 3.38 -4.27
N LEU A 108 7.53 2.38 -3.54
CA LEU A 108 8.49 1.40 -4.03
C LEU A 108 7.92 0.57 -5.19
N LEU A 109 6.68 0.10 -5.06
CA LEU A 109 6.02 -0.68 -6.12
C LEU A 109 5.79 0.13 -7.39
N ALA A 110 5.43 1.41 -7.27
CA ALA A 110 5.20 2.29 -8.41
C ALA A 110 6.49 2.67 -9.17
N THR A 111 7.66 2.55 -8.52
CA THR A 111 8.96 2.96 -9.10
C THR A 111 9.88 1.79 -9.41
N HIS A 112 9.79 0.69 -8.68
CA HIS A 112 10.67 -0.49 -8.79
C HIS A 112 9.88 -1.81 -8.81
N GLY A 113 8.56 -1.75 -9.01
CA GLY A 113 7.71 -2.94 -8.97
C GLY A 113 8.16 -4.02 -9.95
N THR A 114 8.47 -3.65 -11.19
CA THR A 114 8.95 -4.58 -12.23
C THR A 114 10.16 -5.37 -11.76
N GLU A 115 11.20 -4.69 -11.25
CA GLU A 115 12.39 -5.34 -10.72
C GLU A 115 12.07 -6.34 -9.61
N LEU A 116 11.19 -5.95 -8.69
CA LEU A 116 10.81 -6.81 -7.55
C LEU A 116 10.01 -8.05 -8.01
N PHE A 117 9.12 -7.88 -9.00
CA PHE A 117 8.36 -8.98 -9.58
C PHE A 117 9.26 -9.95 -10.35
N ASP A 118 10.19 -9.43 -11.15
CA ASP A 118 11.13 -10.23 -11.92
C ASP A 118 12.00 -11.10 -11.00
N VAL A 119 12.51 -10.51 -9.91
CA VAL A 119 13.30 -11.27 -8.92
C VAL A 119 12.44 -12.32 -8.22
N ALA A 120 11.23 -11.97 -7.78
CA ALA A 120 10.32 -12.92 -7.14
C ALA A 120 10.02 -14.11 -8.06
N GLU A 121 9.74 -13.87 -9.35
CA GLU A 121 9.50 -14.91 -10.33
C GLU A 121 10.74 -15.79 -10.56
N GLN A 122 11.91 -15.18 -10.71
CA GLN A 122 13.19 -15.91 -10.94
C GLN A 122 13.53 -16.88 -9.82
N VAL A 123 13.25 -16.51 -8.56
CA VAL A 123 13.57 -17.35 -7.40
C VAL A 123 12.39 -18.22 -6.96
N GLY A 124 11.19 -18.03 -7.52
CA GLY A 124 9.98 -18.76 -7.16
C GLY A 124 9.36 -18.32 -5.83
N ALA A 125 9.73 -17.14 -5.31
CA ALA A 125 9.11 -16.52 -4.13
C ALA A 125 7.87 -15.72 -4.50
N GLN A 126 7.00 -15.46 -3.50
CA GLN A 126 5.80 -14.66 -3.71
C GLN A 126 5.99 -13.22 -3.21
N LEU A 127 5.51 -12.27 -3.98
CA LEU A 127 5.42 -10.87 -3.57
C LEU A 127 3.95 -10.45 -3.50
N TYR A 128 3.47 -10.20 -2.27
CA TYR A 128 2.11 -9.78 -1.97
C TYR A 128 2.06 -8.30 -1.60
N PHE A 129 1.10 -7.56 -2.14
CA PHE A 129 1.01 -6.11 -1.93
C PHE A 129 -0.43 -5.57 -1.90
N GLU A 130 -1.38 -6.39 -1.44
CA GLU A 130 -2.79 -5.99 -1.31
C GLU A 130 -2.95 -4.69 -0.50
N ALA A 131 -2.18 -4.53 0.57
CA ALA A 131 -2.23 -3.36 1.43
C ALA A 131 -1.68 -2.07 0.81
N ALA A 132 -1.03 -2.15 -0.35
CA ALA A 132 -0.48 -0.98 -1.04
C ALA A 132 -1.56 -0.16 -1.76
N VAL A 133 -2.69 -0.77 -2.14
CA VAL A 133 -3.75 -0.12 -2.91
C VAL A 133 -5.12 -0.38 -2.28
N ALA A 134 -5.97 0.66 -2.22
CA ALA A 134 -7.37 0.60 -1.77
C ALA A 134 -7.60 0.15 -0.30
N GLY A 135 -6.57 0.12 0.53
CA GLY A 135 -6.69 -0.16 1.97
C GLY A 135 -7.35 -1.51 2.26
N ALA A 136 -8.52 -1.50 2.87
CA ALA A 136 -9.26 -2.72 3.23
C ALA A 136 -10.07 -3.33 2.07
N ILE A 137 -10.11 -2.68 0.90
CA ILE A 137 -10.84 -3.20 -0.27
C ILE A 137 -9.89 -4.11 -1.06
N PRO A 138 -10.18 -5.41 -1.20
CA PRO A 138 -9.34 -6.32 -1.96
C PRO A 138 -9.49 -6.04 -3.46
N ILE A 139 -8.43 -5.57 -4.11
CA ILE A 139 -8.43 -5.28 -5.55
C ILE A 139 -7.25 -5.95 -6.28
N ILE A 140 -6.09 -6.05 -5.63
CA ILE A 140 -4.89 -6.62 -6.25
C ILE A 140 -5.08 -8.11 -6.51
N ARG A 141 -5.51 -8.86 -5.50
CA ARG A 141 -5.73 -10.29 -5.60
C ARG A 141 -6.84 -10.64 -6.62
N PRO A 142 -8.01 -10.00 -6.65
CA PRO A 142 -8.98 -10.18 -7.72
C PRO A 142 -8.41 -9.95 -9.12
N LEU A 143 -7.62 -8.90 -9.34
CA LEU A 143 -7.00 -8.65 -10.64
C LEU A 143 -5.98 -9.71 -11.02
N ARG A 144 -5.13 -10.14 -10.07
CA ARG A 144 -4.07 -11.11 -10.32
C ARG A 144 -4.56 -12.55 -10.49
N GLU A 145 -5.59 -12.94 -9.75
CA GLU A 145 -6.04 -14.33 -9.66
C GLU A 145 -7.39 -14.54 -10.35
N SER A 146 -8.43 -13.83 -9.90
CA SER A 146 -9.79 -14.08 -10.36
C SER A 146 -10.04 -13.59 -11.80
N LEU A 147 -9.43 -12.48 -12.16
CA LEU A 147 -9.58 -11.82 -13.47
C LEU A 147 -8.36 -12.03 -14.39
N ALA A 148 -7.43 -12.92 -14.02
CA ALA A 148 -6.18 -13.14 -14.77
C ALA A 148 -6.42 -13.55 -16.25
N GLY A 149 -7.54 -14.22 -16.56
CA GLY A 149 -7.91 -14.59 -17.91
C GLY A 149 -8.80 -13.57 -18.64
N ASP A 150 -9.21 -12.50 -17.96
CA ASP A 150 -10.12 -11.51 -18.50
C ASP A 150 -9.39 -10.34 -19.17
N LYS A 151 -10.10 -9.67 -20.08
CA LYS A 151 -9.61 -8.45 -20.73
C LYS A 151 -10.17 -7.23 -20.01
N VAL A 152 -9.50 -6.79 -18.96
CA VAL A 152 -9.84 -5.55 -18.28
C VAL A 152 -9.67 -4.38 -19.25
N LYS A 153 -10.72 -3.58 -19.42
CA LYS A 153 -10.71 -2.40 -20.30
C LYS A 153 -10.53 -1.11 -19.52
N ARG A 154 -11.10 -1.06 -18.32
CA ARG A 154 -11.10 0.14 -17.50
C ARG A 154 -11.17 -0.20 -16.03
N ILE A 155 -10.39 0.53 -15.23
CA ILE A 155 -10.53 0.62 -13.77
C ILE A 155 -10.82 2.07 -13.43
N MET A 156 -11.79 2.31 -12.58
CA MET A 156 -12.09 3.64 -12.08
C MET A 156 -12.57 3.55 -10.65
N GLY A 157 -11.99 4.37 -9.78
CA GLY A 157 -12.39 4.35 -8.38
C GLY A 157 -11.75 5.43 -7.52
N ILE A 158 -12.25 5.54 -6.30
CA ILE A 158 -11.68 6.38 -5.24
C ILE A 158 -10.61 5.55 -4.54
N VAL A 159 -9.35 5.98 -4.65
CA VAL A 159 -8.19 5.31 -4.04
C VAL A 159 -7.50 6.15 -2.96
N ASN A 160 -7.93 7.40 -2.78
CA ASN A 160 -7.44 8.28 -1.71
C ASN A 160 -8.63 8.79 -0.88
N GLY A 161 -8.69 8.39 0.38
CA GLY A 161 -9.77 8.75 1.30
C GLY A 161 -9.68 10.19 1.80
N SER A 162 -8.47 10.68 2.08
CA SER A 162 -8.21 12.01 2.66
C SER A 162 -8.73 13.12 1.75
N THR A 163 -8.34 13.11 0.48
CA THR A 163 -8.78 14.10 -0.51
C THR A 163 -10.29 14.03 -0.78
N ASN A 164 -10.85 12.82 -0.83
CA ASN A 164 -12.27 12.68 -1.07
C ASN A 164 -13.13 13.05 0.15
N PHE A 165 -12.60 12.92 1.37
CA PHE A 165 -13.20 13.51 2.56
C PHE A 165 -13.23 15.04 2.46
N ILE A 166 -12.13 15.67 2.07
CA ILE A 166 -12.02 17.13 1.90
C ILE A 166 -13.04 17.63 0.87
N LEU A 167 -13.09 16.99 -0.31
CA LEU A 167 -14.05 17.34 -1.37
C LEU A 167 -15.51 17.17 -0.91
N ASP A 168 -15.79 16.12 -0.14
CA ASP A 168 -17.12 15.88 0.42
C ASP A 168 -17.53 16.95 1.42
N ARG A 169 -16.60 17.40 2.27
CA ARG A 169 -16.85 18.52 3.21
C ARG A 169 -17.11 19.81 2.46
N MET A 170 -16.34 20.12 1.44
CA MET A 170 -16.57 21.30 0.59
C MET A 170 -17.96 21.28 -0.04
N ASP A 171 -18.41 20.12 -0.54
CA ASP A 171 -19.73 19.97 -1.17
C ASP A 171 -20.89 20.02 -0.16
N SER A 172 -20.76 19.30 0.96
CA SER A 172 -21.85 19.12 1.93
C SER A 172 -22.07 20.33 2.84
N THR A 173 -20.99 21.01 3.23
CA THR A 173 -21.04 22.13 4.20
C THR A 173 -20.81 23.50 3.59
N GLY A 174 -20.31 23.58 2.36
CA GLY A 174 -19.87 24.83 1.74
C GLY A 174 -18.55 25.37 2.28
N SER A 175 -17.79 24.55 3.02
CA SER A 175 -16.48 24.92 3.56
C SER A 175 -15.49 25.25 2.46
N THR A 176 -14.54 26.13 2.74
CA THR A 176 -13.37 26.34 1.89
C THR A 176 -12.46 25.10 1.92
N LEU A 177 -11.57 24.98 0.95
CA LEU A 177 -10.56 23.92 0.93
C LEU A 177 -9.73 23.91 2.22
N GLU A 178 -9.30 25.10 2.67
CA GLU A 178 -8.48 25.26 3.87
C GLU A 178 -9.20 24.80 5.14
N GLU A 179 -10.48 25.14 5.30
CA GLU A 179 -11.30 24.72 6.44
C GLU A 179 -11.50 23.19 6.45
N ALA A 180 -11.80 22.60 5.29
CA ALA A 180 -11.96 21.17 5.15
C ALA A 180 -10.64 20.40 5.41
N MET A 181 -9.50 20.94 4.99
CA MET A 181 -8.18 20.39 5.29
C MET A 181 -7.86 20.43 6.79
N LYS A 182 -8.14 21.55 7.46
CA LYS A 182 -7.98 21.66 8.94
C LYS A 182 -8.82 20.62 9.68
N GLU A 183 -10.06 20.42 9.24
CA GLU A 183 -10.93 19.40 9.82
C GLU A 183 -10.37 18.00 9.58
N ALA A 184 -9.93 17.68 8.35
CA ALA A 184 -9.32 16.40 8.01
C ALA A 184 -8.09 16.10 8.87
N THR A 185 -7.22 17.09 9.09
CA THR A 185 -6.04 16.98 9.96
C THR A 185 -6.44 16.73 11.42
N LYS A 186 -7.42 17.46 11.93
CA LYS A 186 -7.93 17.29 13.30
C LYS A 186 -8.51 15.89 13.55
N LEU A 187 -9.13 15.31 12.53
CA LEU A 187 -9.69 13.95 12.57
C LEU A 187 -8.64 12.83 12.30
N GLY A 188 -7.42 13.21 11.97
CA GLY A 188 -6.35 12.25 11.67
C GLY A 188 -6.44 11.63 10.26
N TYR A 189 -7.22 12.20 9.35
CA TYR A 189 -7.34 11.75 7.96
C TYR A 189 -6.29 12.36 7.05
N LEU A 190 -5.65 13.45 7.47
CA LEU A 190 -4.62 14.15 6.71
C LEU A 190 -3.38 14.34 7.58
N GLU A 191 -2.21 14.06 7.03
CA GLU A 191 -0.94 14.24 7.72
C GLU A 191 -0.53 15.73 7.77
N ALA A 192 0.51 16.04 8.54
CA ALA A 192 1.01 17.41 8.68
C ALA A 192 1.56 17.97 7.34
N ASP A 193 2.17 17.11 6.50
CA ASP A 193 2.52 17.43 5.12
C ASP A 193 1.54 16.73 4.16
N PRO A 194 0.51 17.42 3.69
CA PRO A 194 -0.55 16.84 2.87
C PRO A 194 -0.24 16.79 1.37
N VAL A 195 0.94 17.26 0.93
CA VAL A 195 1.26 17.46 -0.49
C VAL A 195 1.04 16.20 -1.32
N LEU A 196 1.45 15.04 -0.82
CA LEU A 196 1.28 13.77 -1.54
C LEU A 196 -0.19 13.42 -1.79
N ASP A 197 -1.07 13.79 -0.88
CA ASP A 197 -2.51 13.59 -1.02
C ASP A 197 -3.13 14.65 -1.92
N VAL A 198 -3.04 15.93 -1.50
CA VAL A 198 -3.81 17.03 -2.13
C VAL A 198 -3.36 17.37 -3.54
N GLU A 199 -2.11 17.10 -3.88
CA GLU A 199 -1.57 17.21 -5.25
C GLU A 199 -1.77 15.93 -6.08
N GLY A 200 -2.38 14.86 -5.50
CA GLY A 200 -2.77 13.64 -6.19
C GLY A 200 -1.65 12.63 -6.47
N TYR A 201 -0.47 12.77 -5.85
CA TYR A 201 0.63 11.82 -6.02
C TYR A 201 0.30 10.42 -5.52
N ASP A 202 -0.34 10.32 -4.35
CA ASP A 202 -0.79 9.03 -3.80
C ASP A 202 -1.76 8.31 -4.75
N ALA A 203 -2.72 9.04 -5.31
CA ALA A 203 -3.66 8.47 -6.26
C ALA A 203 -2.98 8.05 -7.57
N ALA A 204 -2.00 8.83 -8.06
CA ALA A 204 -1.24 8.49 -9.26
C ALA A 204 -0.38 7.22 -9.07
N GLN A 205 0.29 7.06 -7.93
CA GLN A 205 1.04 5.84 -7.61
C GLN A 205 0.14 4.60 -7.63
N LYS A 206 -1.04 4.70 -7.02
CA LYS A 206 -2.01 3.60 -7.01
C LYS A 206 -2.57 3.32 -8.40
N ALA A 207 -2.83 4.35 -9.21
CA ALA A 207 -3.25 4.20 -10.59
C ALA A 207 -2.20 3.47 -11.44
N ALA A 208 -0.91 3.84 -11.31
CA ALA A 208 0.19 3.17 -12.01
C ALA A 208 0.25 1.67 -11.68
N ILE A 209 0.16 1.31 -10.39
CA ILE A 209 0.15 -0.08 -9.93
C ILE A 209 -1.05 -0.84 -10.52
N LEU A 210 -2.25 -0.27 -10.43
CA LEU A 210 -3.47 -0.91 -10.95
C LEU A 210 -3.43 -1.07 -12.47
N ALA A 211 -2.96 -0.07 -13.21
CA ALA A 211 -2.85 -0.10 -14.65
C ALA A 211 -1.83 -1.16 -15.11
N SER A 212 -0.63 -1.18 -14.49
CA SER A 212 0.39 -2.17 -14.81
C SER A 212 -0.11 -3.59 -14.60
N LEU A 213 -0.82 -3.82 -13.49
CA LEU A 213 -1.38 -5.13 -13.16
C LEU A 213 -2.50 -5.54 -14.13
N ALA A 214 -3.47 -4.66 -14.37
CA ALA A 214 -4.68 -4.99 -15.15
C ALA A 214 -4.42 -5.10 -16.66
N PHE A 215 -3.43 -4.37 -17.18
CA PHE A 215 -3.13 -4.33 -18.61
C PHE A 215 -1.89 -5.14 -18.99
N HIS A 216 -1.25 -5.78 -18.00
CA HIS A 216 -0.03 -6.59 -18.19
C HIS A 216 1.07 -5.81 -18.92
N THR A 217 1.28 -4.56 -18.53
CA THR A 217 2.28 -3.67 -19.10
C THR A 217 2.85 -2.75 -18.05
N GLU A 218 4.10 -2.37 -18.16
CA GLU A 218 4.69 -1.38 -17.28
C GLU A 218 4.10 0.02 -17.56
N VAL A 219 3.55 0.65 -16.53
CA VAL A 219 3.07 2.04 -16.58
C VAL A 219 3.95 2.88 -15.68
N PRO A 220 4.96 3.58 -16.24
CA PRO A 220 5.84 4.44 -15.48
C PRO A 220 5.05 5.58 -14.82
N LEU A 221 5.35 5.83 -13.53
CA LEU A 221 4.64 6.83 -12.74
C LEU A 221 4.69 8.23 -13.36
N GLU A 222 5.80 8.60 -13.99
CA GLU A 222 5.97 9.88 -14.66
C GLU A 222 5.08 10.08 -15.90
N LYS A 223 4.51 9.01 -16.44
CA LYS A 223 3.55 9.06 -17.55
C LYS A 223 2.10 9.17 -17.09
N VAL A 224 1.84 8.99 -15.80
CA VAL A 224 0.48 9.12 -15.26
C VAL A 224 0.09 10.59 -15.19
N TYR A 225 -0.96 10.96 -15.93
CA TYR A 225 -1.56 12.28 -15.80
C TYR A 225 -2.12 12.45 -14.39
N ARG A 226 -1.82 13.57 -13.77
CA ARG A 226 -2.18 13.84 -12.39
C ARG A 226 -2.73 15.26 -12.24
N GLU A 227 -3.84 15.36 -11.53
CA GLU A 227 -4.43 16.61 -11.10
C GLU A 227 -4.81 16.51 -9.62
N GLY A 228 -4.34 17.47 -8.81
CA GLY A 228 -4.68 17.56 -7.40
C GLY A 228 -6.02 18.24 -7.16
N ILE A 229 -6.39 18.38 -5.88
CA ILE A 229 -7.64 19.05 -5.48
C ILE A 229 -7.43 20.51 -5.10
N THR A 230 -6.20 21.01 -5.08
CA THR A 230 -5.85 22.35 -4.59
C THR A 230 -6.47 23.49 -5.41
N LYS A 231 -6.85 23.21 -6.66
CA LYS A 231 -7.51 24.19 -7.55
C LYS A 231 -9.03 24.10 -7.56
N VAL A 232 -9.61 23.16 -6.81
CA VAL A 232 -11.07 22.99 -6.75
C VAL A 232 -11.70 24.13 -5.95
N THR A 233 -12.67 24.81 -6.55
CA THR A 233 -13.33 25.98 -5.96
C THR A 233 -14.78 25.68 -5.59
N GLN A 234 -15.35 26.48 -4.68
CA GLN A 234 -16.77 26.42 -4.35
C GLN A 234 -17.68 26.71 -5.57
N ALA A 235 -17.25 27.55 -6.48
CA ALA A 235 -17.99 27.81 -7.72
C ALA A 235 -18.10 26.55 -8.60
N GLN A 236 -17.02 25.77 -8.71
CA GLN A 236 -17.02 24.49 -9.43
C GLN A 236 -17.90 23.45 -8.70
N MET A 237 -17.85 23.38 -7.36
CA MET A 237 -18.73 22.51 -6.57
C MET A 237 -20.22 22.85 -6.83
N ALA A 238 -20.57 24.13 -6.76
CA ALA A 238 -21.94 24.58 -6.99
C ALA A 238 -22.40 24.34 -8.45
N ALA A 239 -21.51 24.46 -9.42
CA ALA A 239 -21.81 24.15 -10.82
C ALA A 239 -22.08 22.66 -11.02
N ALA A 240 -21.18 21.79 -10.54
CA ALA A 240 -21.36 20.34 -10.58
C ALA A 240 -22.68 19.91 -9.94
N LYS A 241 -23.00 20.46 -8.77
CA LYS A 241 -24.23 20.13 -8.04
C LYS A 241 -25.50 20.53 -8.81
N ARG A 242 -25.49 21.70 -9.49
CA ARG A 242 -26.62 22.11 -10.37
C ARG A 242 -26.83 21.14 -11.53
N ASP A 243 -25.75 20.60 -12.04
CA ASP A 243 -25.77 19.65 -13.16
C ASP A 243 -25.99 18.19 -12.72
N GLY A 244 -26.21 17.95 -11.41
CA GLY A 244 -26.47 16.62 -10.84
C GLY A 244 -25.20 15.78 -10.62
N TYR A 245 -24.02 16.41 -10.55
CA TYR A 245 -22.73 15.77 -10.33
C TYR A 245 -22.12 16.14 -8.98
N VAL A 246 -21.15 15.33 -8.55
CA VAL A 246 -20.23 15.61 -7.43
C VAL A 246 -18.79 15.54 -7.93
N ILE A 247 -17.92 16.38 -7.35
CA ILE A 247 -16.49 16.36 -7.67
C ILE A 247 -15.79 15.37 -6.75
N LYS A 248 -15.05 14.42 -7.33
CA LYS A 248 -14.23 13.43 -6.61
C LYS A 248 -12.87 13.31 -7.27
N LEU A 249 -11.84 13.00 -6.46
CA LEU A 249 -10.53 12.59 -6.99
C LEU A 249 -10.59 11.10 -7.31
N LEU A 250 -10.42 10.75 -8.59
CA LEU A 250 -10.51 9.38 -9.08
C LEU A 250 -9.16 8.91 -9.63
N ALA A 251 -8.82 7.65 -9.39
CA ALA A 251 -7.88 6.93 -10.22
C ALA A 251 -8.64 6.37 -11.42
N ILE A 252 -8.16 6.65 -12.62
CA ILE A 252 -8.74 6.16 -13.87
C ILE A 252 -7.63 5.52 -14.69
N CYS A 253 -7.78 4.22 -14.96
CA CYS A 253 -6.91 3.45 -15.84
C CYS A 253 -7.78 2.95 -16.99
N GLU A 254 -7.45 3.30 -18.24
CA GLU A 254 -8.27 2.93 -19.39
C GLU A 254 -7.37 2.59 -20.58
N LYS A 255 -7.61 1.43 -21.19
CA LYS A 255 -6.95 1.03 -22.41
C LYS A 255 -7.69 1.65 -23.60
N ILE A 256 -7.11 2.68 -24.23
CA ILE A 256 -7.76 3.47 -25.29
C ILE A 256 -7.84 2.67 -26.60
N SER A 257 -6.83 1.85 -26.91
CA SER A 257 -6.84 0.97 -28.08
C SER A 257 -6.10 -0.33 -27.77
N ALA A 258 -6.33 -1.38 -28.58
CA ALA A 258 -5.62 -2.65 -28.44
C ALA A 258 -4.11 -2.50 -28.74
N ASP A 259 -3.75 -1.49 -29.55
CA ASP A 259 -2.38 -1.23 -30.01
C ASP A 259 -1.70 -0.11 -29.22
N ALA A 260 -2.34 0.41 -28.16
CA ALA A 260 -1.72 1.41 -27.30
C ALA A 260 -0.61 0.75 -26.47
N GLU A 261 0.62 1.16 -26.68
CA GLU A 261 1.78 0.69 -25.88
C GLU A 261 1.68 1.17 -24.43
N HIS A 262 0.94 2.26 -24.21
CA HIS A 262 0.69 2.84 -22.89
C HIS A 262 -0.80 3.13 -22.72
N PRO A 263 -1.45 2.60 -21.70
CA PRO A 263 -2.83 2.85 -21.35
C PRO A 263 -3.06 4.24 -20.72
#